data_19ee2139a2952d9f25ed2dc80f32087f
#
_entry.id   19ee2139a2952d9f25ed2dc80f32087f
#
_cell.length_a   1.000
_cell.length_b   1.000
_cell.length_c   1.000
_cell.angle_alpha   90.00
_cell.angle_beta   90.00
_cell.angle_gamma   90.00
#
_symmetry.space_group_name_H-M   'P 1'
#
loop_
_entity.id
_entity.type
_entity.pdbx_description
1 polymer ?
#
loop_
_entity_poly.entity_id
_entity_poly.type
_entity_poly.pdbx_seq_one_letter_code
_entity_poly.pdbx_strand_id
1 'polypeptide(L)' 'MSKIIAKPGAAYDVLRATSAAQIAAAARLSQPTVVRVFRGKPCQIKTAKKLCQAIGCGFSDLFELRKGGGADE' A
#
# COMPACT_ATOMS: atom_id res chain seq x y z
N MET A 1 17.17 5.89 -4.56
CA MET A 1 16.38 5.30 -3.47
C MET A 1 15.18 4.58 -4.03
N SER A 2 14.78 3.50 -3.38
CA SER A 2 13.60 2.75 -3.83
C SER A 2 12.34 3.32 -3.22
N LYS A 3 11.26 3.29 -3.99
CA LYS A 3 9.92 3.65 -3.52
C LYS A 3 9.11 2.40 -3.32
N ILE A 4 8.32 2.38 -2.27
CA ILE A 4 7.41 1.27 -1.98
C ILE A 4 6.05 1.66 -2.52
N ILE A 5 5.55 0.89 -3.49
CA ILE A 5 4.31 1.20 -4.20
C ILE A 5 3.45 -0.06 -4.20
N ALA A 6 2.15 0.12 -3.95
CA ALA A 6 1.22 -1.00 -4.00
C ALA A 6 1.07 -1.49 -5.44
N LYS A 7 1.07 -2.80 -5.63
CA LYS A 7 0.84 -3.39 -6.94
C LYS A 7 -0.61 -3.10 -7.36
N PRO A 8 -0.84 -2.53 -8.54
CA PRO A 8 -2.19 -2.12 -8.93
C PRO A 8 -3.22 -3.25 -8.88
N GLY A 9 -2.87 -4.42 -9.39
CA GLY A 9 -3.80 -5.55 -9.38
C GLY A 9 -4.13 -6.02 -7.97
N ALA A 10 -3.12 -6.12 -7.11
CA ALA A 10 -3.32 -6.54 -5.72
C ALA A 10 -4.13 -5.51 -4.95
N ALA A 11 -3.85 -4.22 -5.15
CA ALA A 11 -4.60 -3.16 -4.49
C ALA A 11 -6.07 -3.20 -4.91
N TYR A 12 -6.33 -3.39 -6.19
CA TYR A 12 -7.68 -3.48 -6.70
C TYR A 12 -8.43 -4.66 -6.06
N ASP A 13 -7.79 -5.83 -6.01
CA ASP A 13 -8.40 -7.02 -5.42
C ASP A 13 -8.74 -6.81 -3.95
N VAL A 14 -7.84 -6.20 -3.20
CA VAL A 14 -8.05 -5.91 -1.79
C VAL A 14 -9.25 -4.98 -1.61
N LEU A 15 -9.32 -3.92 -2.42
CA LEU A 15 -10.41 -2.94 -2.32
C LEU A 15 -11.76 -3.52 -2.75
N ARG A 16 -11.77 -4.56 -3.57
CA ARG A 16 -13.00 -5.27 -3.91
C ARG A 16 -13.49 -6.14 -2.77
N ALA A 17 -12.55 -6.70 -1.99
CA ALA A 17 -12.90 -7.59 -0.90
C ALA A 17 -13.24 -6.82 0.38
N THR A 18 -12.68 -5.64 0.56
CA THR A 18 -12.89 -4.86 1.77
C THR A 18 -12.76 -3.37 1.45
N SER A 19 -13.27 -2.53 2.33
CA SER A 19 -13.25 -1.09 2.10
C SER A 19 -11.97 -0.44 2.63
N ALA A 20 -11.63 0.72 2.08
CA ALA A 20 -10.50 1.49 2.58
C ALA A 20 -10.69 1.86 4.04
N ALA A 21 -11.93 2.14 4.46
CA ALA A 21 -12.22 2.47 5.85
C ALA A 21 -11.90 1.31 6.78
N GLN A 22 -12.26 0.09 6.39
CA GLN A 22 -11.99 -1.10 7.19
C GLN A 22 -10.49 -1.37 7.27
N ILE A 23 -9.80 -1.23 6.15
CA ILE A 23 -8.35 -1.42 6.10
C ILE A 23 -7.66 -0.38 7.00
N ALA A 24 -8.08 0.88 6.90
CA ALA A 24 -7.51 1.94 7.72
C ALA A 24 -7.69 1.67 9.21
N ALA A 25 -8.87 1.22 9.60
CA ALA A 25 -9.14 0.89 11.00
C ALA A 25 -8.25 -0.26 11.47
N ALA A 26 -8.13 -1.31 10.67
CA ALA A 26 -7.32 -2.47 11.03
C ALA A 26 -5.83 -2.13 11.08
N ALA A 27 -5.37 -1.29 10.18
CA ALA A 27 -3.96 -0.89 10.11
C ALA A 27 -3.63 0.29 11.02
N ARG A 28 -4.65 0.89 11.62
CA ARG A 28 -4.50 2.10 12.45
C ARG A 28 -3.91 3.25 11.67
N LEU A 29 -4.41 3.43 10.46
CA LEU A 29 -4.04 4.51 9.57
C LEU A 29 -5.28 5.33 9.25
N SER A 30 -5.07 6.55 8.73
CA SER A 30 -6.19 7.34 8.27
C SER A 30 -6.68 6.79 6.93
N GLN A 31 -7.97 6.93 6.67
CA GLN A 31 -8.56 6.49 5.42
C GLN A 31 -7.90 7.15 4.20
N PRO A 32 -7.65 8.48 4.21
CA PRO A 32 -6.94 9.10 3.09
C PRO A 32 -5.56 8.51 2.83
N THR A 33 -4.85 8.09 3.88
CA THR A 33 -3.56 7.45 3.72
C THR A 33 -3.68 6.12 2.96
N VAL A 34 -4.67 5.30 3.33
CA VAL A 34 -4.91 4.02 2.66
C VAL A 34 -5.27 4.24 1.19
N VAL A 35 -6.17 5.18 0.93
CA VAL A 35 -6.57 5.49 -0.44
C VAL A 35 -5.37 5.94 -1.28
N ARG A 36 -4.54 6.81 -0.70
CA ARG A 36 -3.36 7.31 -1.40
C ARG A 36 -2.40 6.18 -1.77
N VAL A 37 -2.12 5.31 -0.81
CA VAL A 37 -1.21 4.18 -1.03
C VAL A 37 -1.74 3.27 -2.13
N PHE A 38 -3.04 2.96 -2.10
CA PHE A 38 -3.62 2.06 -3.08
C PHE A 38 -3.82 2.69 -4.45
N ARG A 39 -3.65 4.01 -4.56
CA ARG A 39 -3.65 4.69 -5.86
C ARG A 39 -2.27 4.69 -6.51
N GLY A 40 -1.29 4.04 -5.89
CA GLY A 40 0.05 3.95 -6.44
C GLY A 40 1.01 5.01 -5.93
N LYS A 41 0.64 5.74 -4.90
CA LYS A 41 1.55 6.71 -4.29
C LYS A 41 2.56 5.99 -3.42
N PRO A 42 3.82 6.47 -3.37
CA PRO A 42 4.82 5.85 -2.52
C PRO A 42 4.46 5.96 -1.05
N CYS A 43 4.85 4.95 -0.28
CA CYS A 43 4.65 4.96 1.15
C CYS A 43 5.92 4.49 1.86
N GLN A 44 5.94 4.66 3.17
CA GLN A 44 7.05 4.21 3.99
C GLN A 44 6.90 2.72 4.30
N ILE A 45 8.04 2.08 4.63
CA ILE A 45 8.03 0.66 4.96
C ILE A 45 7.11 0.36 6.16
N LYS A 46 7.05 1.26 7.13
CA LYS A 46 6.17 1.09 8.29
C LYS A 46 4.71 1.02 7.86
N THR A 47 4.30 1.92 6.97
CA THR A 47 2.94 1.94 6.44
C THR A 47 2.62 0.67 5.67
N ALA A 48 3.55 0.25 4.82
CA ALA A 48 3.38 -0.97 4.03
C ALA A 48 3.23 -2.19 4.93
N LYS A 49 4.05 -2.30 5.97
CA LYS A 49 3.96 -3.42 6.90
C LYS A 49 2.64 -3.44 7.65
N LYS A 50 2.16 -2.29 8.09
CA LYS A 50 0.86 -2.19 8.76
C LYS A 50 -0.27 -2.66 7.86
N LEU A 51 -0.23 -2.26 6.60
CA LEU A 51 -1.25 -2.67 5.63
C LEU A 51 -1.19 -4.17 5.36
N CYS A 52 0.00 -4.73 5.19
CA CYS A 52 0.16 -6.16 4.98
C CYS A 52 -0.36 -6.97 6.16
N GLN A 53 -0.10 -6.52 7.38
CA GLN A 53 -0.60 -7.20 8.58
C GLN A 53 -2.12 -7.10 8.66
N ALA A 54 -2.67 -5.94 8.34
CA ALA A 54 -4.12 -5.74 8.40
C ALA A 54 -4.86 -6.61 7.38
N ILE A 55 -4.27 -6.76 6.21
CA ILE A 55 -4.87 -7.54 5.12
C ILE A 55 -4.58 -9.03 5.27
N GLY A 56 -3.43 -9.37 5.89
CA GLY A 56 -3.04 -10.76 6.07
C GLY A 56 -2.27 -11.33 4.90
N CYS A 57 -1.50 -10.51 4.21
CA CYS A 57 -0.70 -10.95 3.09
C CYS A 57 0.78 -10.64 3.30
N GLY A 58 1.63 -11.21 2.46
CA GLY A 58 3.05 -10.89 2.49
C GLY A 58 3.34 -9.56 1.82
N PHE A 59 4.48 -8.97 2.17
CA PHE A 59 4.87 -7.68 1.61
C PHE A 59 4.91 -7.72 0.08
N SER A 60 5.57 -8.73 -0.48
CA SER A 60 5.74 -8.83 -1.92
C SER A 60 4.44 -9.18 -2.65
N ASP A 61 3.43 -9.64 -1.94
CA ASP A 61 2.13 -9.91 -2.54
C ASP A 61 1.36 -8.62 -2.83
N LEU A 62 1.59 -7.59 -2.02
CA LEU A 62 0.83 -6.34 -2.13
C LEU A 62 1.68 -5.18 -2.64
N PHE A 63 2.95 -5.15 -2.33
CA PHE A 63 3.84 -4.03 -2.65
C PHE A 63 4.99 -4.45 -3.53
N GLU A 64 5.55 -3.48 -4.24
CA GLU A 64 6.76 -3.66 -5.01
C GLU A 64 7.70 -2.49 -4.76
N LEU A 65 8.97 -2.72 -4.99
CA LEU A 65 9.97 -1.67 -4.89
C LEU A 65 10.26 -1.14 -6.30
N ARG A 66 10.15 0.17 -6.46
CA ARG A 66 10.53 0.84 -7.70
C ARG A 66 11.67 1.78 -7.42
N LYS A 67 12.57 1.89 -8.36
CA LYS A 67 13.63 2.87 -8.23
C LYS A 67 13.00 4.25 -8.18
N GLY A 68 13.26 4.93 -7.10
CA GLY A 68 12.84 6.30 -6.95
C GLY A 68 13.63 7.11 -7.94
N GLY A 69 12.96 7.68 -8.76
CA GLY A 69 13.53 8.30 -9.78
C GLY A 69 14.42 9.38 -9.58
N GLY A 70 15.05 9.34 -9.26
CA GLY A 70 15.75 10.29 -9.54
C GLY A 70 15.43 10.71 -10.85
N ALA A 71 15.57 10.55 -10.98
CA ALA A 71 15.52 10.80 -11.73
C ALA A 71 14.78 10.85 -12.55
N ASP A 72 14.70 10.59 -12.43
CA ASP A 72 14.14 10.54 -12.97
C ASP A 72 13.34 10.98 -12.98
N GLU A 73 13.31 11.21 -12.55
CA GLU A 73 12.74 11.38 -12.53
C GLU A 73 12.61 11.89 -12.66
#